data_972e83cf7c19f98a6860374acc495508
#
_entry.id   972e83cf7c19f98a6860374acc495508
#
_cell.length_a   1.000
_cell.length_b   1.000
_cell.length_c   1.000
_cell.angle_alpha   90.00
_cell.angle_beta   90.00
_cell.angle_gamma   90.00
#
_symmetry.space_group_name_H-M   'P 1'
#
loop_
_entity.id
_entity.type
_entity.pdbx_description
1 polymer ?
#
loop_
_entity_poly.entity_id
_entity_poly.type
_entity_poly.pdbx_seq_one_letter_code
_entity_poly.pdbx_strand_id
1 'polypeptide(L)'
;MPIKAVRRTVFAISAGVAFAFALLPSTTPASAADGTETIVLIRHGEKPPQGLGQLNCQGLNRSLRLPAVVKARFGVPAAIFAPNPADQKTDQGEAYDYVRSLATVEPTAIAFGLPVNAGIGVEDISKLQARLEDKAYANALVLVAWEHKQLVKLARKLMKDHDGDPDSVPKWQGDDFDGIYVVKLSRKGGDTAATFARQAQGLNGQPATCPN
;
A
#
# COMPACT_ATOMS: atom_id res chain seq x y z
N MET A 1 49.50 -46.16 -79.81
CA MET A 1 49.06 -46.15 -78.37
C MET A 1 48.07 -45.01 -78.23
N PRO A 2 46.75 -45.29 -77.95
CA PRO A 2 45.76 -44.23 -77.86
C PRO A 2 45.62 -43.76 -76.43
N ILE A 3 45.55 -42.44 -76.29
CA ILE A 3 45.36 -41.72 -75.04
C ILE A 3 43.87 -41.70 -74.72
N LYS A 4 43.45 -42.25 -73.53
CA LYS A 4 42.06 -42.25 -73.01
C LYS A 4 41.70 -40.88 -72.45
N ALA A 5 40.66 -40.26 -73.02
CA ALA A 5 40.08 -39.04 -72.52
C ALA A 5 39.24 -39.34 -71.24
N VAL A 6 39.54 -38.64 -70.11
CA VAL A 6 38.79 -38.69 -68.87
C VAL A 6 37.69 -37.59 -68.91
N ARG A 7 36.44 -38.00 -68.98
CA ARG A 7 35.28 -37.08 -68.78
C ARG A 7 35.14 -36.75 -67.31
N ARG A 8 35.25 -35.46 -66.95
CA ARG A 8 34.91 -34.92 -65.63
C ARG A 8 33.43 -34.56 -65.62
N THR A 9 32.65 -35.25 -64.76
CA THR A 9 31.27 -34.91 -64.47
C THR A 9 31.24 -33.84 -63.40
N VAL A 10 30.69 -32.68 -63.71
CA VAL A 10 30.48 -31.57 -62.73
C VAL A 10 29.11 -31.77 -62.06
N PHE A 11 29.12 -32.06 -60.83
CA PHE A 11 27.88 -32.03 -59.97
C PHE A 11 27.63 -30.59 -59.53
N ALA A 12 26.51 -30.02 -59.98
CA ALA A 12 26.00 -28.75 -59.46
C ALA A 12 25.22 -29.00 -58.16
N ILE A 13 25.77 -28.53 -57.08
CA ILE A 13 25.05 -28.53 -55.76
C ILE A 13 24.26 -27.22 -55.66
N SER A 14 22.93 -27.30 -55.80
CA SER A 14 22.03 -26.19 -55.54
C SER A 14 21.77 -26.11 -54.01
N ALA A 15 22.37 -25.13 -53.34
CA ALA A 15 22.09 -24.82 -51.95
C ALA A 15 20.76 -24.06 -51.86
N GLY A 16 19.70 -24.78 -51.44
CA GLY A 16 18.41 -24.16 -51.06
C GLY A 16 18.53 -23.46 -49.72
N VAL A 17 18.43 -22.13 -49.72
CA VAL A 17 18.33 -21.32 -48.47
C VAL A 17 16.92 -21.44 -47.97
N ALA A 18 16.69 -22.23 -46.90
CA ALA A 18 15.44 -22.27 -46.18
C ALA A 18 15.36 -21.04 -45.23
N PHE A 19 14.50 -20.07 -45.55
CA PHE A 19 14.16 -18.98 -44.69
C PHE A 19 13.25 -19.52 -43.54
N ALA A 20 13.83 -19.77 -42.36
CA ALA A 20 13.06 -20.06 -41.15
C ALA A 20 12.43 -18.77 -40.66
N PHE A 21 11.13 -18.60 -40.85
CA PHE A 21 10.35 -17.56 -40.21
C PHE A 21 10.25 -17.90 -38.70
N ALA A 22 11.07 -17.24 -37.89
CA ALA A 22 10.95 -17.30 -36.44
C ALA A 22 9.66 -16.58 -36.02
N LEU A 23 8.65 -17.33 -35.64
CA LEU A 23 7.45 -16.80 -34.95
C LEU A 23 7.89 -16.26 -33.57
N LEU A 24 8.05 -14.95 -33.47
CA LEU A 24 8.24 -14.28 -32.18
C LEU A 24 6.96 -14.49 -31.36
N PRO A 25 7.05 -14.98 -30.11
CA PRO A 25 5.89 -15.08 -29.25
C PRO A 25 5.35 -13.66 -29.01
N SER A 26 4.11 -13.40 -29.41
CA SER A 26 3.40 -12.18 -29.07
C SER A 26 3.19 -12.19 -27.56
N THR A 27 3.97 -11.43 -26.81
CA THR A 27 3.70 -11.15 -25.40
C THR A 27 2.49 -10.23 -25.33
N THR A 28 1.30 -10.79 -25.18
CA THR A 28 0.13 -10.03 -24.74
C THR A 28 0.46 -9.40 -23.40
N PRO A 29 0.32 -8.08 -23.22
CA PRO A 29 0.47 -7.47 -21.89
C PRO A 29 -0.51 -8.16 -20.96
N ALA A 30 -0.02 -8.67 -19.83
CA ALA A 30 -0.89 -9.22 -18.79
C ALA A 30 -1.89 -8.13 -18.39
N SER A 31 -3.16 -8.33 -18.70
CA SER A 31 -4.24 -7.47 -18.23
C SER A 31 -4.13 -7.37 -16.71
N ALA A 32 -4.26 -6.16 -16.17
CA ALA A 32 -4.35 -5.99 -14.73
C ALA A 32 -5.50 -6.87 -14.23
N ALA A 33 -5.23 -7.74 -13.24
CA ALA A 33 -6.26 -8.63 -12.72
C ALA A 33 -7.42 -7.81 -12.17
N ASP A 34 -8.65 -8.16 -12.57
CA ASP A 34 -9.86 -7.59 -11.98
C ASP A 34 -9.88 -7.85 -10.48
N GLY A 35 -10.33 -6.87 -9.70
CA GLY A 35 -10.37 -7.03 -8.26
C GLY A 35 -10.59 -5.75 -7.50
N THR A 36 -10.69 -5.88 -6.17
CA THR A 36 -10.89 -4.74 -5.28
C THR A 36 -9.82 -4.72 -4.19
N GLU A 37 -9.00 -3.70 -4.20
CA GLU A 37 -8.13 -3.36 -3.08
C GLU A 37 -8.91 -2.54 -2.05
N THR A 38 -8.76 -2.88 -0.77
CA THR A 38 -9.35 -2.13 0.34
C THR A 38 -8.23 -1.51 1.18
N ILE A 39 -8.15 -0.19 1.17
CA ILE A 39 -7.16 0.58 1.92
C ILE A 39 -7.84 1.15 3.15
N VAL A 40 -7.46 0.65 4.33
CA VAL A 40 -7.96 1.10 5.64
C VAL A 40 -6.96 2.08 6.23
N LEU A 41 -7.38 3.32 6.37
CA LEU A 41 -6.57 4.42 6.89
C LEU A 41 -7.01 4.74 8.31
N ILE A 42 -6.09 4.72 9.26
CA ILE A 42 -6.30 5.10 10.65
C ILE A 42 -5.28 6.15 11.07
N ARG A 43 -5.70 7.03 11.94
CA ARG A 43 -4.78 7.94 12.61
C ARG A 43 -4.00 7.20 13.70
N HIS A 44 -2.77 7.66 14.01
CA HIS A 44 -2.09 7.22 15.23
C HIS A 44 -2.97 7.44 16.47
N GLY A 45 -2.78 6.65 17.52
CA GLY A 45 -3.49 6.79 18.80
C GLY A 45 -3.21 8.10 19.52
N GLU A 46 -3.85 8.31 20.67
CA GLU A 46 -3.73 9.50 21.50
C GLU A 46 -2.27 9.73 21.91
N LYS A 47 -1.88 11.01 21.98
CA LYS A 47 -0.53 11.45 22.33
C LYS A 47 -0.55 12.28 23.61
N PRO A 48 0.57 12.37 24.35
CA PRO A 48 0.66 13.28 25.48
C PRO A 48 0.56 14.74 25.02
N PRO A 49 0.14 15.67 25.90
CA PRO A 49 0.05 17.10 25.56
C PRO A 49 1.35 17.67 25.01
N GLN A 50 2.51 17.21 25.48
CA GLN A 50 3.85 17.58 25.01
C GLN A 50 4.18 17.01 23.63
N GLY A 51 3.40 16.03 23.15
CA GLY A 51 3.62 15.34 21.88
C GLY A 51 4.65 14.22 21.97
N LEU A 52 5.92 14.54 22.29
CA LEU A 52 7.05 13.62 22.49
C LEU A 52 7.25 12.57 21.36
N GLY A 53 6.65 12.79 20.20
CA GLY A 53 6.70 11.81 19.08
C GLY A 53 5.99 10.48 19.33
N GLN A 54 5.48 10.21 20.54
CA GLN A 54 4.96 8.91 20.99
C GLN A 54 3.48 8.93 21.37
N LEU A 55 2.94 7.77 21.73
CA LEU A 55 1.60 7.61 22.31
C LEU A 55 1.60 7.98 23.81
N ASN A 56 0.42 8.36 24.32
CA ASN A 56 0.17 8.29 25.76
C ASN A 56 -0.44 6.92 26.14
N CYS A 57 -0.73 6.69 27.43
CA CYS A 57 -1.28 5.42 27.89
C CYS A 57 -2.65 5.10 27.26
N GLN A 58 -3.48 6.09 26.97
CA GLN A 58 -4.76 5.91 26.29
C GLN A 58 -4.54 5.42 24.85
N GLY A 59 -3.61 6.02 24.13
CA GLY A 59 -3.22 5.59 22.78
C GLY A 59 -2.59 4.20 22.77
N LEU A 60 -1.82 3.82 23.79
CA LEU A 60 -1.29 2.48 23.96
C LEU A 60 -2.43 1.46 24.19
N ASN A 61 -3.38 1.76 25.08
CA ASN A 61 -4.55 0.91 25.29
C ASN A 61 -5.39 0.74 24.02
N ARG A 62 -5.58 1.82 23.24
CA ARG A 62 -6.21 1.75 21.90
C ARG A 62 -5.45 0.80 20.98
N SER A 63 -4.14 0.93 20.87
CA SER A 63 -3.32 0.12 19.99
C SER A 63 -3.39 -1.37 20.32
N LEU A 64 -3.46 -1.73 21.60
CA LEU A 64 -3.63 -3.11 22.07
C LEU A 64 -5.02 -3.70 21.73
N ARG A 65 -6.05 -2.87 21.56
CA ARG A 65 -7.41 -3.30 21.17
C ARG A 65 -7.62 -3.33 19.64
N LEU A 66 -6.80 -2.61 18.90
CA LEU A 66 -6.91 -2.46 17.43
C LEU A 66 -6.91 -3.78 16.65
N PRO A 67 -6.09 -4.81 16.99
CA PRO A 67 -6.10 -6.08 16.27
C PRO A 67 -7.47 -6.73 16.18
N ALA A 68 -8.23 -6.74 17.29
CA ALA A 68 -9.57 -7.31 17.33
C ALA A 68 -10.55 -6.53 16.44
N VAL A 69 -10.46 -5.20 16.44
CA VAL A 69 -11.30 -4.33 15.58
C VAL A 69 -11.01 -4.56 14.10
N VAL A 70 -9.72 -4.56 13.72
CA VAL A 70 -9.32 -4.79 12.33
C VAL A 70 -9.79 -6.15 11.86
N LYS A 71 -9.54 -7.22 12.64
CA LYS A 71 -9.96 -8.58 12.30
C LYS A 71 -11.48 -8.70 12.12
N ALA A 72 -12.25 -8.13 13.04
CA ALA A 72 -13.71 -8.26 13.02
C ALA A 72 -14.36 -7.49 11.87
N ARG A 73 -13.81 -6.32 11.49
CA ARG A 73 -14.43 -5.44 10.48
C ARG A 73 -13.93 -5.67 9.07
N PHE A 74 -12.66 -6.00 8.92
CA PHE A 74 -11.99 -6.03 7.61
C PHE A 74 -11.32 -7.38 7.32
N GLY A 75 -11.01 -8.17 8.33
CA GLY A 75 -10.21 -9.39 8.20
C GLY A 75 -8.72 -9.15 8.47
N VAL A 76 -7.88 -10.03 7.96
CA VAL A 76 -6.42 -9.96 8.10
C VAL A 76 -5.85 -9.16 6.94
N PRO A 77 -5.11 -8.06 7.19
CA PRO A 77 -4.46 -7.31 6.13
C PRO A 77 -3.32 -8.11 5.49
N ALA A 78 -3.09 -7.89 4.20
CA ALA A 78 -1.91 -8.41 3.49
C ALA A 78 -0.66 -7.57 3.75
N ALA A 79 -0.82 -6.30 4.12
CA ALA A 79 0.28 -5.40 4.45
C ALA A 79 -0.17 -4.34 5.46
N ILE A 80 0.81 -3.88 6.26
CA ILE A 80 0.65 -2.80 7.23
C ILE A 80 1.71 -1.74 6.95
N PHE A 81 1.30 -0.47 6.95
CA PHE A 81 2.18 0.67 6.72
C PHE A 81 2.12 1.67 7.89
N ALA A 82 3.28 2.18 8.25
CA ALA A 82 3.47 3.33 9.12
C ALA A 82 4.59 4.22 8.55
N PRO A 83 4.66 5.52 8.90
CA PRO A 83 5.75 6.36 8.43
C PRO A 83 7.07 5.95 9.08
N ASN A 84 8.18 6.34 8.45
CA ASN A 84 9.52 6.14 9.00
C ASN A 84 9.60 6.76 10.40
N PRO A 85 9.84 5.96 11.46
CA PRO A 85 9.90 6.47 12.82
C PRO A 85 11.08 7.41 13.07
N ALA A 86 12.12 7.38 12.25
CA ALA A 86 13.27 8.29 12.32
C ALA A 86 12.95 9.69 11.75
N ASP A 87 11.83 9.87 11.04
CA ASP A 87 11.39 11.20 10.64
C ASP A 87 11.00 12.02 11.87
N GLN A 88 11.45 13.26 11.90
CA GLN A 88 11.13 14.14 13.03
C GLN A 88 9.88 14.96 12.77
N LYS A 89 9.08 15.13 13.80
CA LYS A 89 7.93 16.04 13.82
C LYS A 89 8.06 17.00 14.98
N THR A 90 7.78 18.25 14.73
CA THR A 90 7.74 19.29 15.77
C THR A 90 6.44 19.17 16.56
N ASP A 91 6.56 18.92 17.86
CA ASP A 91 5.48 18.96 18.82
C ASP A 91 5.86 19.98 19.92
N GLN A 92 5.02 21.00 20.17
CA GLN A 92 5.23 22.06 21.15
C GLN A 92 6.58 22.81 21.01
N GLY A 93 7.07 22.95 19.79
CA GLY A 93 8.33 23.66 19.48
C GLY A 93 9.57 22.77 19.45
N GLU A 94 9.50 21.53 19.91
CA GLU A 94 10.59 20.59 19.92
C GLU A 94 10.43 19.49 18.84
N ALA A 95 11.53 19.04 18.26
CA ALA A 95 11.55 17.99 17.26
C ALA A 95 11.73 16.61 17.92
N TYR A 96 10.87 15.68 17.60
CA TYR A 96 10.92 14.30 18.11
C TYR A 96 10.80 13.29 16.96
N ASP A 97 11.44 12.14 17.11
CA ASP A 97 11.23 10.99 16.24
C ASP A 97 9.75 10.58 16.22
N TYR A 98 9.20 10.33 15.03
CA TYR A 98 7.76 10.15 14.83
C TYR A 98 7.32 8.69 15.03
N VAL A 99 7.45 8.16 16.25
CA VAL A 99 7.22 6.73 16.53
C VAL A 99 5.74 6.36 16.77
N ARG A 100 4.86 7.33 17.07
CA ARG A 100 3.47 7.05 17.49
C ARG A 100 2.62 6.29 16.48
N SER A 101 2.82 6.48 15.17
CA SER A 101 2.08 5.73 14.15
C SER A 101 2.52 4.28 14.10
N LEU A 102 3.82 4.00 14.18
CA LEU A 102 4.36 2.66 14.30
C LEU A 102 3.82 1.98 15.56
N ALA A 103 3.94 2.63 16.73
CA ALA A 103 3.44 2.11 18.00
C ALA A 103 1.91 1.84 18.00
N THR A 104 1.14 2.54 17.14
CA THR A 104 -0.29 2.28 16.98
C THR A 104 -0.57 0.95 16.29
N VAL A 105 0.20 0.56 15.29
CA VAL A 105 -0.08 -0.66 14.49
C VAL A 105 0.80 -1.84 14.87
N GLU A 106 1.86 -1.65 15.64
CA GLU A 106 2.77 -2.71 16.08
C GLU A 106 2.03 -3.89 16.73
N PRO A 107 1.09 -3.69 17.70
CA PRO A 107 0.31 -4.79 18.26
C PRO A 107 -0.52 -5.54 17.20
N THR A 108 -1.02 -4.83 16.19
CA THR A 108 -1.76 -5.44 15.08
C THR A 108 -0.84 -6.27 14.20
N ALA A 109 0.34 -5.77 13.88
CA ALA A 109 1.35 -6.48 13.11
C ALA A 109 1.79 -7.78 13.82
N ILE A 110 2.07 -7.70 15.12
CA ILE A 110 2.42 -8.86 15.96
C ILE A 110 1.28 -9.89 15.96
N ALA A 111 0.04 -9.44 16.20
CA ALA A 111 -1.12 -10.34 16.25
C ALA A 111 -1.40 -11.09 14.95
N PHE A 112 -1.02 -10.51 13.80
CA PHE A 112 -1.22 -11.12 12.48
C PHE A 112 0.06 -11.75 11.90
N GLY A 113 1.20 -11.65 12.60
CA GLY A 113 2.47 -12.18 12.12
C GLY A 113 2.99 -11.45 10.87
N LEU A 114 2.74 -10.15 10.76
CA LEU A 114 3.10 -9.33 9.61
C LEU A 114 4.21 -8.34 9.95
N PRO A 115 5.12 -8.03 9.01
CA PRO A 115 6.02 -6.89 9.17
C PRO A 115 5.26 -5.57 9.01
N VAL A 116 5.76 -4.49 9.64
CA VAL A 116 5.32 -3.13 9.34
C VAL A 116 6.26 -2.53 8.29
N ASN A 117 5.68 -2.04 7.19
CA ASN A 117 6.43 -1.27 6.18
C ASN A 117 6.59 0.16 6.67
N ALA A 118 7.75 0.48 7.23
CA ALA A 118 8.04 1.77 7.87
C ALA A 118 9.20 2.54 7.19
N GLY A 119 9.41 2.33 5.89
CA GLY A 119 10.51 2.97 5.14
C GLY A 119 10.11 4.24 4.37
N ILE A 120 8.87 4.75 4.52
CA ILE A 120 8.37 5.91 3.78
C ILE A 120 8.22 7.09 4.75
N GLY A 121 8.73 8.26 4.34
CA GLY A 121 8.66 9.48 5.14
C GLY A 121 7.22 9.95 5.36
N VAL A 122 6.95 10.56 6.53
CA VAL A 122 5.60 10.99 6.93
C VAL A 122 4.96 11.96 5.94
N GLU A 123 5.75 12.80 5.26
CA GLU A 123 5.29 13.77 4.27
C GLU A 123 5.32 13.20 2.83
N ASP A 124 5.93 12.02 2.60
CA ASP A 124 6.13 11.40 1.28
C ASP A 124 4.87 10.68 0.76
N ILE A 125 3.72 11.37 0.75
CA ILE A 125 2.43 10.79 0.40
C ILE A 125 2.38 10.23 -1.03
N SER A 126 3.11 10.82 -1.97
CA SER A 126 3.18 10.28 -3.32
C SER A 126 3.91 8.93 -3.39
N LYS A 127 4.95 8.72 -2.56
CA LYS A 127 5.62 7.42 -2.44
C LYS A 127 4.71 6.39 -1.77
N LEU A 128 3.98 6.82 -0.72
CA LEU A 128 3.02 5.94 -0.05
C LEU A 128 1.93 5.51 -1.03
N GLN A 129 1.33 6.44 -1.78
CA GLN A 129 0.34 6.12 -2.80
C GLN A 129 0.87 5.12 -3.82
N ALA A 130 2.03 5.40 -4.44
CA ALA A 130 2.61 4.50 -5.44
C ALA A 130 2.87 3.10 -4.88
N ARG A 131 3.19 2.99 -3.58
CA ARG A 131 3.36 1.70 -2.92
C ARG A 131 2.04 0.97 -2.67
N LEU A 132 0.98 1.70 -2.31
CA LEU A 132 -0.36 1.13 -2.13
C LEU A 132 -0.96 0.65 -3.47
N GLU A 133 -0.67 1.34 -4.57
CA GLU A 133 -1.14 0.98 -5.91
C GLU A 133 -0.35 -0.17 -6.57
N ASP A 134 0.61 -0.78 -5.85
CA ASP A 134 1.35 -1.94 -6.34
C ASP A 134 0.38 -3.10 -6.67
N LYS A 135 0.60 -3.76 -7.80
CA LYS A 135 -0.22 -4.90 -8.26
C LYS A 135 -0.34 -6.03 -7.23
N ALA A 136 0.63 -6.14 -6.33
CA ALA A 136 0.59 -7.10 -5.22
C ALA A 136 -0.60 -6.89 -4.29
N TYR A 137 -1.19 -5.69 -4.26
CA TYR A 137 -2.33 -5.35 -3.42
C TYR A 137 -3.66 -5.25 -4.18
N ALA A 138 -3.69 -5.59 -5.47
CA ALA A 138 -4.88 -5.42 -6.34
C ALA A 138 -6.18 -6.05 -5.79
N ASN A 139 -6.07 -7.11 -4.98
CA ASN A 139 -7.19 -7.82 -4.33
C ASN A 139 -6.99 -7.94 -2.82
N ALA A 140 -6.29 -7.00 -2.21
CA ALA A 140 -5.85 -7.10 -0.84
C ALA A 140 -6.52 -6.07 0.08
N LEU A 141 -6.51 -6.38 1.37
CA LEU A 141 -6.71 -5.43 2.46
C LEU A 141 -5.35 -4.87 2.87
N VAL A 142 -5.21 -3.56 2.90
CA VAL A 142 -4.01 -2.87 3.38
C VAL A 142 -4.39 -1.94 4.53
N LEU A 143 -3.64 -2.02 5.64
CA LEU A 143 -3.81 -1.14 6.81
C LEU A 143 -2.71 -0.08 6.83
N VAL A 144 -3.10 1.18 6.99
CA VAL A 144 -2.18 2.33 7.05
C VAL A 144 -2.45 3.14 8.31
N ALA A 145 -1.46 3.28 9.18
CA ALA A 145 -1.50 4.20 10.32
C ALA A 145 -0.60 5.40 10.06
N TRP A 146 -1.16 6.61 10.07
CA TRP A 146 -0.42 7.80 9.66
C TRP A 146 -0.85 9.07 10.41
N GLU A 147 -0.30 10.21 10.01
CA GLU A 147 -0.75 11.55 10.43
C GLU A 147 -2.07 11.89 9.72
N HIS A 148 -3.07 12.36 10.46
CA HIS A 148 -4.44 12.55 9.96
C HIS A 148 -4.57 13.51 8.75
N LYS A 149 -3.79 14.61 8.70
CA LYS A 149 -3.84 15.53 7.56
C LYS A 149 -3.24 14.89 6.30
N GLN A 150 -2.19 14.08 6.47
CA GLN A 150 -1.59 13.33 5.38
C GLN A 150 -2.51 12.21 4.89
N LEU A 151 -3.29 11.57 5.79
CA LEU A 151 -4.32 10.60 5.40
C LEU A 151 -5.43 11.23 4.57
N VAL A 152 -5.89 12.43 4.93
CA VAL A 152 -6.86 13.17 4.10
C VAL A 152 -6.28 13.48 2.73
N LYS A 153 -5.03 13.94 2.67
CA LYS A 153 -4.33 14.23 1.41
C LYS A 153 -4.20 12.96 0.54
N LEU A 154 -3.83 11.84 1.14
CA LEU A 154 -3.74 10.54 0.46
C LEU A 154 -5.10 10.09 -0.09
N ALA A 155 -6.14 10.06 0.77
CA ALA A 155 -7.47 9.63 0.38
C ALA A 155 -8.04 10.48 -0.77
N ARG A 156 -7.92 11.81 -0.69
CA ARG A 156 -8.36 12.72 -1.76
C ARG A 156 -7.58 12.50 -3.05
N LYS A 157 -6.29 12.22 -2.94
CA LYS A 157 -5.46 11.96 -4.13
C LYS A 157 -5.85 10.63 -4.78
N LEU A 158 -6.05 9.57 -4.02
CA LEU A 158 -6.55 8.28 -4.51
C LEU A 158 -7.92 8.44 -5.20
N MET A 159 -8.85 9.17 -4.59
CA MET A 159 -10.16 9.44 -5.19
C MET A 159 -10.02 10.17 -6.52
N LYS A 160 -9.22 11.27 -6.56
CA LYS A 160 -9.02 12.08 -7.77
C LYS A 160 -8.37 11.28 -8.91
N ASP A 161 -7.37 10.46 -8.60
CA ASP A 161 -6.58 9.76 -9.61
C ASP A 161 -7.31 8.52 -10.18
N HIS A 162 -8.44 8.10 -9.55
CA HIS A 162 -9.21 6.90 -9.92
C HIS A 162 -10.73 7.17 -10.01
N ASP A 163 -11.12 8.21 -10.70
CA ASP A 163 -12.51 8.56 -11.05
C ASP A 163 -13.48 8.65 -9.86
N GLY A 164 -12.97 8.87 -8.65
CA GLY A 164 -13.77 9.13 -7.45
C GLY A 164 -13.92 10.63 -7.20
N ASP A 165 -14.84 10.98 -6.29
CA ASP A 165 -15.03 12.35 -5.84
C ASP A 165 -14.12 12.70 -4.64
N PRO A 166 -13.05 13.53 -4.80
CA PRO A 166 -12.17 13.90 -3.69
C PRO A 166 -12.87 14.77 -2.63
N ASP A 167 -13.98 15.45 -2.97
CA ASP A 167 -14.72 16.28 -2.02
C ASP A 167 -15.59 15.44 -1.09
N SER A 168 -15.85 14.18 -1.42
CA SER A 168 -16.47 13.21 -0.52
C SER A 168 -15.61 12.89 0.71
N VAL A 169 -14.29 13.17 0.67
CA VAL A 169 -13.36 12.94 1.77
C VAL A 169 -13.34 14.15 2.69
N PRO A 170 -13.95 14.10 3.90
CA PRO A 170 -14.02 15.22 4.81
C PRO A 170 -12.64 15.55 5.41
N LYS A 171 -12.55 16.69 6.11
CA LYS A 171 -11.42 16.99 6.98
C LYS A 171 -11.45 16.03 8.18
N TRP A 172 -10.28 15.54 8.58
CA TRP A 172 -10.13 14.76 9.81
C TRP A 172 -9.95 15.71 11.00
N GLN A 173 -10.82 15.63 11.99
CA GLN A 173 -10.74 16.51 13.15
C GLN A 173 -9.52 16.19 14.01
N GLY A 174 -8.93 17.22 14.61
CA GLY A 174 -7.68 17.09 15.36
C GLY A 174 -7.80 16.28 16.67
N ASP A 175 -9.00 16.10 17.19
CA ASP A 175 -9.35 15.31 18.37
C ASP A 175 -9.94 13.92 18.05
N ASP A 176 -10.19 13.62 16.77
CA ASP A 176 -10.69 12.32 16.33
C ASP A 176 -9.55 11.30 16.18
N PHE A 177 -9.42 10.41 17.16
CA PHE A 177 -8.53 9.25 17.12
C PHE A 177 -9.26 7.94 16.76
N ASP A 178 -10.60 7.98 16.71
CA ASP A 178 -11.44 6.80 16.50
C ASP A 178 -11.84 6.60 15.04
N GLY A 179 -11.66 7.61 14.21
CA GLY A 179 -12.00 7.56 12.79
C GLY A 179 -11.25 6.47 12.03
N ILE A 180 -11.94 5.92 11.04
CA ILE A 180 -11.38 5.06 9.99
C ILE A 180 -11.82 5.63 8.65
N TYR A 181 -10.90 5.86 7.74
CA TYR A 181 -11.20 6.12 6.33
C TYR A 181 -10.94 4.86 5.53
N VAL A 182 -11.88 4.49 4.70
CA VAL A 182 -11.78 3.31 3.82
C VAL A 182 -11.84 3.79 2.37
N VAL A 183 -10.78 3.57 1.63
CA VAL A 183 -10.75 3.76 0.18
C VAL A 183 -10.75 2.39 -0.47
N LYS A 184 -11.64 2.15 -1.43
CA LYS A 184 -11.63 0.94 -2.25
C LYS A 184 -11.28 1.31 -3.68
N LEU A 185 -10.30 0.61 -4.24
CA LEU A 185 -9.91 0.70 -5.64
C LEU A 185 -10.41 -0.54 -6.37
N SER A 186 -11.48 -0.40 -7.12
CA SER A 186 -12.08 -1.48 -7.91
C SER A 186 -11.51 -1.44 -9.33
N ARG A 187 -10.78 -2.49 -9.70
CA ARG A 187 -10.15 -2.65 -11.01
C ARG A 187 -11.01 -3.58 -11.86
N LYS A 188 -11.38 -3.14 -13.07
CA LYS A 188 -12.17 -3.94 -14.00
C LYS A 188 -11.81 -3.59 -15.45
N GLY A 189 -11.38 -4.58 -16.21
CA GLY A 189 -11.12 -4.41 -17.64
C GLY A 189 -10.03 -3.40 -17.98
N GLY A 190 -9.13 -3.08 -17.04
CA GLY A 190 -8.07 -2.07 -17.19
C GLY A 190 -8.40 -0.72 -16.55
N ASP A 191 -9.66 -0.44 -16.25
CA ASP A 191 -10.10 0.76 -15.53
C ASP A 191 -10.00 0.56 -14.01
N THR A 192 -9.84 1.66 -13.27
CA THR A 192 -9.83 1.66 -11.81
C THR A 192 -10.76 2.76 -11.31
N ALA A 193 -11.72 2.39 -10.46
CA ALA A 193 -12.64 3.33 -9.82
C ALA A 193 -12.44 3.33 -8.31
N ALA A 194 -12.36 4.53 -7.72
CA ALA A 194 -12.22 4.71 -6.28
C ALA A 194 -13.55 5.03 -5.60
N THR A 195 -13.77 4.46 -4.43
CA THR A 195 -14.88 4.83 -3.54
C THR A 195 -14.36 5.11 -2.14
N PHE A 196 -15.06 5.98 -1.40
CA PHE A 196 -14.70 6.39 -0.05
C PHE A 196 -15.81 6.09 0.93
N ALA A 197 -15.44 5.65 2.15
CA ALA A 197 -16.34 5.54 3.29
C ALA A 197 -15.64 5.95 4.58
N ARG A 198 -16.38 6.58 5.50
CA ARG A 198 -15.91 6.86 6.86
C ARG A 198 -16.58 5.90 7.83
N GLN A 199 -15.78 5.36 8.76
CA GLN A 199 -16.20 4.48 9.84
C GLN A 199 -15.54 4.91 11.15
N ALA A 200 -15.81 4.20 12.24
CA ALA A 200 -15.16 4.40 13.52
C ALA A 200 -14.60 3.08 14.07
N GLN A 201 -13.52 3.15 14.85
CA GLN A 201 -12.94 1.98 15.52
C GLN A 201 -13.88 1.47 16.64
N GLY A 202 -14.60 2.38 17.30
CA GLY A 202 -15.37 2.09 18.50
C GLY A 202 -14.50 1.95 19.74
N LEU A 203 -13.33 2.61 19.75
CA LEU A 203 -12.32 2.53 20.80
C LEU A 203 -12.17 3.83 21.60
N ASN A 204 -13.15 4.75 21.49
CA ASN A 204 -13.16 5.92 22.36
C ASN A 204 -13.31 5.53 23.85
N GLY A 205 -12.74 6.34 24.74
CA GLY A 205 -12.82 6.12 26.17
C GLY A 205 -11.91 5.02 26.74
N GLN A 206 -10.80 4.67 25.99
CA GLN A 206 -9.79 3.79 26.57
C GLN A 206 -9.20 4.37 27.86
N PRO A 207 -8.74 3.53 28.82
CA PRO A 207 -8.14 4.01 30.07
C PRO A 207 -6.96 4.95 29.81
N ALA A 208 -6.86 6.01 30.63
CA ALA A 208 -5.71 6.92 30.62
C ALA A 208 -4.50 6.37 31.43
N THR A 209 -4.72 5.30 32.23
CA THR A 209 -3.65 4.57 32.92
C THR A 209 -2.98 3.58 31.97
N CYS A 210 -1.67 3.45 32.04
CA CYS A 210 -0.94 2.47 31.24
C CYS A 210 -1.36 1.04 31.65
N PRO A 211 -1.37 0.10 30.69
CA PRO A 211 -1.54 -1.32 30.99
C PRO A 211 -0.34 -1.81 31.83
N ASN A 212 -0.62 -2.69 32.79
CA ASN A 212 0.41 -3.38 33.61
C ASN A 212 1.06 -4.50 32.79
#